data_49583c5b004563cb94872ace7541ed3a
#
_entry.id   49583c5b004563cb94872ace7541ed3a
#
_cell.length_a   1.000
_cell.length_b   1.000
_cell.length_c   1.000
_cell.angle_alpha   90.00
_cell.angle_beta   90.00
_cell.angle_gamma   90.00
#
_symmetry.space_group_name_H-M   'P 1'
#
loop_
_entity.id
_entity.type
_entity.pdbx_description
1 polymer ?
#
loop_
_entity_poly.entity_id
_entity_poly.type
_entity_poly.pdbx_seq_one_letter_code
_entity_poly.pdbx_strand_id
1 'polypeptide(L)'
;MASVKFVGVSCSLSGILDYITNREKTTDRLIAGVNCVAQSALHEFETVKKQFHKTDGRSYYHIVQAFSPDDELDFDTAHEIGLKFAQQFVGFQCVVATHMNTRHIHNHIVMNSVNYETGKKFHQTARELKQVKDYSNELCMQYGLSVTESKADPFHIPTWKKKLQNDI
;
A
#
# COMPACT_ATOMS: atom_id res chain seq x y z
N MET A 1 -2.76 -7.79 15.27
CA MET A 1 -3.84 -7.44 14.34
C MET A 1 -3.27 -6.64 13.17
N ALA A 2 -3.68 -6.95 11.95
CA ALA A 2 -3.25 -6.18 10.78
C ALA A 2 -3.87 -4.79 10.81
N SER A 3 -3.09 -3.78 10.49
CA SER A 3 -3.55 -2.39 10.46
C SER A 3 -3.01 -1.65 9.24
N VAL A 4 -3.72 -0.63 8.80
CA VAL A 4 -3.30 0.27 7.72
C VAL A 4 -3.33 1.70 8.22
N LYS A 5 -2.25 2.43 7.97
CA LYS A 5 -2.11 3.82 8.35
C LYS A 5 -1.53 4.64 7.19
N PHE A 6 -2.18 5.74 6.85
CA PHE A 6 -1.59 6.78 6.01
C PHE A 6 -0.75 7.70 6.88
N VAL A 7 0.55 7.74 6.62
CA VAL A 7 1.51 8.48 7.44
C VAL A 7 1.67 9.90 6.89
N GLY A 8 1.81 10.89 7.78
CA GLY A 8 2.08 12.26 7.36
C GLY A 8 3.44 12.39 6.65
N VAL A 9 3.54 13.35 5.73
CA VAL A 9 4.78 13.63 5.01
C VAL A 9 5.81 14.22 5.97
N SER A 10 6.97 13.57 6.10
CA SER A 10 8.07 13.99 6.98
C SER A 10 9.37 14.30 6.24
N CYS A 11 9.48 13.94 4.97
CA CYS A 11 10.67 14.12 4.15
C CYS A 11 10.34 14.22 2.67
N SER A 12 11.36 14.42 1.83
CA SER A 12 11.22 14.44 0.38
C SER A 12 10.85 13.06 -0.17
N LEU A 13 10.38 13.03 -1.42
CA LEU A 13 10.14 11.78 -2.13
C LEU A 13 11.41 10.92 -2.21
N SER A 14 12.55 11.54 -2.55
CA SER A 14 13.84 10.83 -2.56
C SER A 14 14.16 10.26 -1.18
N GLY A 15 13.96 11.02 -0.13
CA GLY A 15 14.22 10.60 1.25
C GLY A 15 13.35 9.43 1.69
N ILE A 16 12.05 9.44 1.38
CA ILE A 16 11.17 8.33 1.75
C ILE A 16 11.46 7.06 0.96
N LEU A 17 11.78 7.19 -0.33
CA LEU A 17 12.17 6.04 -1.14
C LEU A 17 13.45 5.40 -0.63
N ASP A 18 14.46 6.19 -0.26
CA ASP A 18 15.69 5.70 0.35
C ASP A 18 15.43 5.02 1.69
N TYR A 19 14.54 5.57 2.49
CA TYR A 19 14.16 5.01 3.80
C TYR A 19 13.53 3.63 3.66
N ILE A 20 12.52 3.48 2.80
CA ILE A 20 11.79 2.20 2.69
C ILE A 20 12.60 1.12 1.99
N THR A 21 13.56 1.49 1.15
CA THR A 21 14.41 0.54 0.42
C THR A 21 15.77 0.30 1.08
N ASN A 22 15.99 0.82 2.29
CA ASN A 22 17.23 0.66 3.03
C ASN A 22 17.55 -0.82 3.28
N ARG A 23 18.76 -1.25 2.87
CA ARG A 23 19.20 -2.65 2.95
C ARG A 23 19.36 -3.20 4.37
N GLU A 24 19.41 -2.34 5.37
CA GLU A 24 19.39 -2.76 6.77
C GLU A 24 17.97 -3.19 7.22
N LYS A 25 16.93 -2.83 6.46
CA LYS A 25 15.52 -3.06 6.80
C LYS A 25 14.84 -4.07 5.89
N THR A 26 15.34 -4.24 4.67
CA THR A 26 14.73 -5.06 3.64
C THR A 26 15.78 -5.61 2.67
N THR A 27 15.35 -6.42 1.72
CA THR A 27 16.19 -7.00 0.66
C THR A 27 15.55 -6.76 -0.71
N ASP A 28 16.33 -6.93 -1.78
CA ASP A 28 15.83 -6.76 -3.16
C ASP A 28 14.58 -7.60 -3.46
N ARG A 29 14.52 -8.82 -2.93
CA ARG A 29 13.37 -9.72 -3.10
C ARG A 29 12.08 -9.14 -2.52
N LEU A 30 12.19 -8.32 -1.50
CA LEU A 30 11.06 -7.74 -0.77
C LEU A 30 10.80 -6.27 -1.14
N ILE A 31 11.30 -5.84 -2.29
CA ILE A 31 11.06 -4.52 -2.87
C ILE A 31 10.52 -4.71 -4.28
N ALA A 32 9.37 -4.11 -4.58
CA ALA A 32 8.80 -4.15 -5.92
C ALA A 32 8.03 -2.88 -6.26
N GLY A 33 7.89 -2.62 -7.55
CA GLY A 33 7.06 -1.54 -8.07
C GLY A 33 5.70 -2.05 -8.56
N VAL A 34 4.68 -1.22 -8.39
CA VAL A 34 3.37 -1.38 -9.02
C VAL A 34 3.20 -0.22 -10.00
N ASN A 35 3.00 -0.52 -11.26
CA ASN A 35 2.96 0.46 -12.36
C ASN A 35 4.24 1.29 -12.51
N CYS A 36 5.35 0.80 -11.97
CA CYS A 36 6.67 1.41 -12.08
C CYS A 36 7.75 0.38 -11.80
N VAL A 37 8.99 0.74 -12.08
CA VAL A 37 10.18 -0.02 -11.68
C VAL A 37 10.71 0.59 -10.38
N ALA A 38 10.85 -0.21 -9.33
CA ALA A 38 11.24 0.29 -8.01
C ALA A 38 12.57 1.06 -8.02
N GLN A 39 13.56 0.58 -8.77
CA GLN A 39 14.89 1.17 -8.85
C GLN A 39 14.90 2.56 -9.51
N SER A 40 13.95 2.86 -10.38
CA SER A 40 13.80 4.15 -11.08
C SER A 40 12.56 4.93 -10.65
N ALA A 41 11.94 4.56 -9.53
CA ALA A 41 10.68 5.12 -9.09
C ALA A 41 10.72 6.63 -8.89
N LEU A 42 11.80 7.18 -8.31
CA LEU A 42 11.95 8.63 -8.14
C LEU A 42 11.79 9.36 -9.48
N HIS A 43 12.54 8.92 -10.48
CA HIS A 43 12.49 9.51 -11.83
C HIS A 43 11.11 9.32 -12.48
N GLU A 44 10.54 8.13 -12.37
CA GLU A 44 9.23 7.83 -12.96
C GLU A 44 8.11 8.64 -12.32
N PHE A 45 8.12 8.78 -11.00
CA PHE A 45 7.13 9.60 -10.26
C PHE A 45 7.22 11.08 -10.64
N GLU A 46 8.44 11.62 -10.69
CA GLU A 46 8.66 13.01 -11.09
C GLU A 46 8.29 13.28 -12.54
N THR A 47 8.57 12.33 -13.43
CA THR A 47 8.24 12.42 -14.86
C THR A 47 6.72 12.52 -15.05
N VAL A 48 5.93 11.69 -14.36
CA VAL A 48 4.47 11.75 -14.41
C VAL A 48 3.95 13.12 -13.94
N LYS A 49 4.46 13.62 -12.82
CA LYS A 49 4.07 14.93 -12.31
C LYS A 49 4.37 16.05 -13.29
N LYS A 50 5.54 16.04 -13.92
CA LYS A 50 5.94 17.05 -14.91
C LYS A 50 5.08 16.96 -16.18
N GLN A 51 4.80 15.73 -16.63
CA GLN A 51 3.96 15.49 -17.81
C GLN A 51 2.58 16.12 -17.68
N PHE A 52 1.98 16.05 -16.50
CA PHE A 52 0.65 16.57 -16.22
C PHE A 52 0.64 17.94 -15.54
N HIS A 53 1.80 18.58 -15.40
CA HIS A 53 1.94 19.89 -14.72
C HIS A 53 1.40 19.88 -13.29
N LYS A 54 1.64 18.80 -12.54
CA LYS A 54 1.19 18.59 -11.15
C LYS A 54 2.37 18.49 -10.20
N THR A 55 3.32 19.42 -10.30
CA THR A 55 4.53 19.44 -9.48
C THR A 55 4.35 20.09 -8.12
N ASP A 56 3.22 20.76 -7.89
CA ASP A 56 2.91 21.46 -6.65
C ASP A 56 2.20 20.56 -5.64
N GLY A 57 2.28 20.96 -4.37
CA GLY A 57 1.56 20.32 -3.28
C GLY A 57 2.18 18.98 -2.89
N ARG A 58 1.33 18.05 -2.44
CA ARG A 58 1.77 16.75 -1.93
C ARG A 58 2.40 15.92 -3.05
N SER A 59 3.63 15.44 -2.79
CA SER A 59 4.41 14.69 -3.77
C SER A 59 4.13 13.19 -3.77
N TYR A 60 3.80 12.64 -2.60
CA TYR A 60 3.58 11.21 -2.42
C TYR A 60 2.64 10.94 -1.24
N TYR A 61 2.18 9.68 -1.15
CA TYR A 61 1.51 9.13 0.02
C TYR A 61 2.34 7.99 0.59
N HIS A 62 2.55 7.99 1.89
CA HIS A 62 3.22 6.91 2.59
C HIS A 62 2.19 6.13 3.39
N ILE A 63 2.06 4.84 3.08
CA ILE A 63 1.10 3.94 3.70
C ILE A 63 1.87 2.83 4.40
N VAL A 64 1.52 2.54 5.64
CA VAL A 64 2.09 1.42 6.40
C VAL A 64 1.00 0.39 6.65
N GLN A 65 1.25 -0.84 6.22
CA GLN A 65 0.44 -2.01 6.49
C GLN A 65 1.21 -2.89 7.47
N ALA A 66 0.73 -3.01 8.70
CA ALA A 66 1.38 -3.77 9.76
C ALA A 66 0.59 -5.03 10.10
N PHE A 67 1.30 -6.10 10.44
CA PHE A 67 0.72 -7.39 10.81
C PHE A 67 0.96 -7.70 12.28
N SER A 68 0.10 -8.54 12.86
CA SER A 68 0.29 -8.99 14.24
C SER A 68 1.53 -9.86 14.37
N PRO A 69 2.35 -9.67 15.43
CA PRO A 69 3.49 -10.57 15.69
C PRO A 69 3.04 -11.98 16.09
N ASP A 70 1.78 -12.16 16.46
CA ASP A 70 1.20 -13.44 16.86
C ASP A 70 0.73 -14.28 15.67
N ASP A 71 0.65 -13.67 14.48
CA ASP A 71 0.30 -14.39 13.24
C ASP A 71 1.52 -15.11 12.68
N GLU A 72 1.31 -16.35 12.22
CA GLU A 72 2.32 -17.07 11.44
C GLU A 72 2.37 -16.49 10.03
N LEU A 73 3.39 -15.68 9.77
CA LEU A 73 3.53 -14.95 8.51
C LEU A 73 5.01 -14.87 8.14
N ASP A 74 5.36 -15.36 6.96
CA ASP A 74 6.69 -15.15 6.40
C ASP A 74 6.78 -13.84 5.62
N PHE A 75 8.00 -13.39 5.34
CA PHE A 75 8.24 -12.11 4.67
C PHE A 75 7.74 -12.13 3.22
N ASP A 76 7.86 -13.25 2.52
CA ASP A 76 7.41 -13.36 1.13
C ASP A 76 5.88 -13.25 1.01
N THR A 77 5.16 -13.89 1.92
CA THR A 77 3.69 -13.80 1.98
C THR A 77 3.25 -12.39 2.37
N ALA A 78 3.91 -11.77 3.36
CA ALA A 78 3.64 -10.38 3.71
C ALA A 78 3.83 -9.43 2.52
N HIS A 79 4.90 -9.64 1.77
CA HIS A 79 5.19 -8.85 0.57
C HIS A 79 4.13 -9.04 -0.52
N GLU A 80 3.68 -10.26 -0.76
CA GLU A 80 2.60 -10.58 -1.70
C GLU A 80 1.29 -9.85 -1.30
N ILE A 81 0.94 -9.86 -0.02
CA ILE A 81 -0.22 -9.13 0.50
C ILE A 81 -0.07 -7.63 0.25
N GLY A 82 1.13 -7.07 0.49
CA GLY A 82 1.42 -5.66 0.24
C GLY A 82 1.28 -5.27 -1.22
N LEU A 83 1.75 -6.12 -2.14
CA LEU A 83 1.58 -5.90 -3.59
C LEU A 83 0.11 -5.92 -3.99
N LYS A 84 -0.66 -6.89 -3.54
CA LYS A 84 -2.10 -6.96 -3.80
C LYS A 84 -2.83 -5.76 -3.23
N PHE A 85 -2.46 -5.34 -2.02
CA PHE A 85 -3.03 -4.14 -1.40
C PHE A 85 -2.76 -2.88 -2.22
N ALA A 86 -1.53 -2.68 -2.69
CA ALA A 86 -1.16 -1.52 -3.49
C ALA A 86 -1.87 -1.48 -4.85
N GLN A 87 -2.18 -2.62 -5.43
CA GLN A 87 -2.86 -2.72 -6.73
C GLN A 87 -4.30 -2.18 -6.71
N GLN A 88 -4.91 -1.97 -5.56
CA GLN A 88 -6.23 -1.35 -5.48
C GLN A 88 -6.23 0.11 -5.93
N PHE A 89 -5.11 0.80 -5.85
CA PHE A 89 -4.96 2.18 -6.30
C PHE A 89 -4.72 2.24 -7.81
N VAL A 90 -5.78 2.03 -8.58
CA VAL A 90 -5.72 1.92 -10.04
C VAL A 90 -5.16 3.19 -10.67
N GLY A 91 -4.14 3.04 -11.51
CA GLY A 91 -3.48 4.14 -12.22
C GLY A 91 -2.44 4.89 -11.38
N PHE A 92 -2.19 4.49 -10.14
CA PHE A 92 -1.14 5.07 -9.31
C PHE A 92 0.09 4.17 -9.24
N GLN A 93 1.25 4.79 -9.35
CA GLN A 93 2.53 4.11 -9.21
C GLN A 93 2.85 3.94 -7.72
N CYS A 94 3.27 2.75 -7.32
CA CYS A 94 3.64 2.46 -5.94
C CYS A 94 4.98 1.71 -5.89
N VAL A 95 5.75 1.99 -4.84
CA VAL A 95 6.86 1.12 -4.42
C VAL A 95 6.45 0.45 -3.11
N VAL A 96 6.55 -0.86 -3.07
CA VAL A 96 6.22 -1.69 -1.90
C VAL A 96 7.50 -2.31 -1.38
N ALA A 97 7.81 -2.08 -0.11
CA ALA A 97 8.95 -2.68 0.57
C ALA A 97 8.51 -3.32 1.89
N THR A 98 8.84 -4.58 2.07
CA THR A 98 8.55 -5.32 3.30
C THR A 98 9.75 -5.22 4.24
N HIS A 99 9.56 -4.69 5.44
CA HIS A 99 10.60 -4.51 6.44
C HIS A 99 10.70 -5.73 7.35
N MET A 100 11.94 -6.19 7.56
CA MET A 100 12.28 -7.39 8.34
C MET A 100 12.92 -7.07 9.68
N ASN A 101 13.28 -5.82 9.94
CA ASN A 101 14.16 -5.43 11.05
C ASN A 101 13.45 -5.17 12.38
N THR A 102 12.14 -5.39 12.42
CA THR A 102 11.33 -5.17 13.63
C THR A 102 10.55 -6.43 14.00
N ARG A 103 10.07 -6.48 15.25
CA ARG A 103 9.25 -7.58 15.75
C ARG A 103 7.96 -7.77 14.95
N HIS A 104 7.40 -6.67 14.44
CA HIS A 104 6.20 -6.69 13.60
C HIS A 104 6.62 -6.64 12.14
N ILE A 105 6.18 -7.60 11.34
CA ILE A 105 6.33 -7.49 9.88
C ILE A 105 5.42 -6.36 9.41
N HIS A 106 5.96 -5.48 8.60
CA HIS A 106 5.16 -4.41 8.01
C HIS A 106 5.63 -4.09 6.60
N ASN A 107 4.66 -3.70 5.78
CA ASN A 107 4.88 -3.19 4.45
C ASN A 107 4.86 -1.67 4.47
N HIS A 108 5.85 -1.06 3.82
CA HIS A 108 5.83 0.35 3.46
C HIS A 108 5.46 0.49 2.01
N ILE A 109 4.48 1.33 1.73
CA ILE A 109 4.00 1.62 0.39
C ILE A 109 4.15 3.12 0.16
N VAL A 110 4.94 3.49 -0.84
CA VAL A 110 5.07 4.89 -1.29
C VAL A 110 4.37 5.01 -2.63
N MET A 111 3.28 5.78 -2.65
CA MET A 111 2.42 5.97 -3.81
C MET A 111 2.64 7.36 -4.39
N ASN A 112 2.79 7.44 -5.72
CA ASN A 112 2.82 8.72 -6.41
C ASN A 112 1.49 9.46 -6.23
N SER A 113 1.55 10.77 -6.04
CA SER A 113 0.37 11.60 -5.81
C SER A 113 -0.46 11.86 -7.07
N VAL A 114 0.06 11.55 -8.26
CA VAL A 114 -0.57 11.81 -9.55
C VAL A 114 -0.79 10.50 -10.30
N ASN A 115 -2.01 10.30 -10.79
CA ASN A 115 -2.38 9.17 -11.63
C ASN A 115 -1.66 9.26 -12.97
N TYR A 116 -0.91 8.22 -13.35
CA TYR A 116 -0.12 8.22 -14.59
C TYR A 116 -0.98 8.12 -15.86
N GLU A 117 -2.22 7.65 -15.73
CA GLU A 117 -3.15 7.54 -16.87
C GLU A 117 -3.99 8.81 -17.06
N THR A 118 -4.50 9.37 -15.98
CA THR A 118 -5.47 10.48 -16.02
C THR A 118 -4.88 11.86 -15.70
N GLY A 119 -3.72 11.89 -15.04
CA GLY A 119 -3.10 13.10 -14.52
C GLY A 119 -3.81 13.71 -13.31
N LYS A 120 -4.81 13.04 -12.75
CA LYS A 120 -5.51 13.49 -11.55
C LYS A 120 -4.70 13.19 -10.29
N LYS A 121 -4.71 14.15 -9.36
CA LYS A 121 -4.15 13.94 -8.03
C LYS A 121 -5.00 12.96 -7.23
N PHE A 122 -4.33 12.13 -6.42
CA PHE A 122 -5.02 11.24 -5.48
C PHE A 122 -5.86 12.07 -4.50
N HIS A 123 -7.09 11.65 -4.34
CA HIS A 123 -8.03 12.20 -3.36
C HIS A 123 -8.78 11.04 -2.71
N GLN A 124 -9.01 11.14 -1.41
CA GLN A 124 -9.64 10.08 -0.65
C GLN A 124 -10.58 10.67 0.40
N THR A 125 -11.85 10.29 0.32
CA THR A 125 -12.84 10.60 1.35
C THR A 125 -12.66 9.67 2.56
N ALA A 126 -13.29 10.00 3.70
CA ALA A 126 -13.29 9.11 4.87
C ALA A 126 -13.90 7.74 4.56
N ARG A 127 -14.93 7.71 3.71
CA ARG A 127 -15.57 6.46 3.26
C ARG A 127 -14.62 5.62 2.41
N GLU A 128 -13.89 6.24 1.49
CA GLU A 128 -12.90 5.56 0.64
C GLU A 128 -11.73 5.05 1.48
N LEU A 129 -11.27 5.80 2.48
CA LEU A 129 -10.26 5.35 3.42
C LEU A 129 -10.71 4.09 4.16
N LYS A 130 -11.97 4.06 4.61
CA LYS A 130 -12.54 2.87 5.25
C LYS A 130 -12.54 1.68 4.29
N GLN A 131 -12.91 1.88 3.03
CA GLN A 131 -12.88 0.84 2.00
C GLN A 131 -11.46 0.30 1.76
N VAL A 132 -10.46 1.16 1.76
CA VAL A 132 -9.04 0.79 1.65
C VAL A 132 -8.62 -0.12 2.81
N LYS A 133 -9.00 0.24 4.03
CA LYS A 133 -8.71 -0.56 5.23
C LYS A 133 -9.47 -1.88 5.24
N ASP A 134 -10.72 -1.87 4.85
CA ASP A 134 -11.55 -3.08 4.75
C ASP A 134 -10.96 -4.07 3.73
N TYR A 135 -10.44 -3.58 2.60
CA TYR A 135 -9.78 -4.41 1.61
C TYR A 135 -8.50 -5.06 2.16
N SER A 136 -7.70 -4.33 2.94
CA SER A 136 -6.55 -4.93 3.64
C SER A 136 -6.98 -6.05 4.59
N ASN A 137 -8.06 -5.85 5.34
CA ASN A 137 -8.61 -6.89 6.21
C ASN A 137 -9.10 -8.11 5.42
N GLU A 138 -9.76 -7.90 4.28
CA GLU A 138 -10.18 -9.00 3.41
C GLU A 138 -9.00 -9.82 2.90
N LEU A 139 -7.91 -9.17 2.47
CA LEU A 139 -6.69 -9.84 2.07
C LEU A 139 -6.09 -10.65 3.22
N CYS A 140 -5.99 -10.07 4.40
CA CYS A 140 -5.47 -10.76 5.58
C CYS A 140 -6.32 -11.98 5.94
N MET A 141 -7.63 -11.89 5.86
CA MET A 141 -8.54 -13.04 6.10
C MET A 141 -8.33 -14.15 5.08
N GLN A 142 -8.08 -13.82 3.80
CA GLN A 142 -7.77 -14.82 2.77
C GLN A 142 -6.50 -15.62 3.07
N TYR A 143 -5.56 -15.03 3.79
CA TYR A 143 -4.31 -15.67 4.21
C TYR A 143 -4.36 -16.23 5.64
N GLY A 144 -5.54 -16.24 6.27
CA GLY A 144 -5.73 -16.77 7.62
C GLY A 144 -5.12 -15.91 8.74
N LEU A 145 -4.93 -14.62 8.47
CA LEU A 145 -4.34 -13.68 9.43
C LEU A 145 -5.40 -12.97 10.27
N SER A 146 -5.00 -12.52 11.47
CA SER A 146 -5.85 -11.70 12.33
C SER A 146 -6.08 -10.31 11.74
N VAL A 147 -7.26 -9.77 11.95
CA VAL A 147 -7.67 -8.45 11.46
C VAL A 147 -8.12 -7.56 12.60
N THR A 148 -7.98 -6.25 12.40
CA THR A 148 -8.61 -5.27 13.31
C THR A 148 -10.13 -5.35 13.13
N GLU A 149 -10.85 -5.53 14.22
CA GLU A 149 -12.29 -5.31 14.21
C GLU A 149 -12.54 -3.82 13.94
N SER A 150 -12.87 -3.49 12.70
CA SER A 150 -13.53 -2.21 12.46
C SER A 150 -14.89 -2.29 13.18
N LYS A 151 -15.39 -1.16 13.69
CA LYS A 151 -16.79 -1.05 14.05
C LYS A 151 -17.58 -1.26 12.76
N ALA A 152 -17.83 -2.53 12.43
CA ALA A 152 -18.38 -2.94 11.17
C ALA A 152 -19.76 -2.33 11.01
N ASP A 153 -20.00 -1.73 9.85
CA ASP A 153 -21.35 -1.61 9.35
C ASP A 153 -21.96 -3.03 9.36
N PRO A 154 -22.98 -3.30 10.22
CA PRO A 154 -23.53 -4.65 10.34
C PRO A 154 -24.14 -5.18 9.04
N PHE A 155 -24.28 -4.32 8.03
CA PHE A 155 -24.77 -4.65 6.69
C PHE A 155 -23.67 -4.77 5.63
N HIS A 156 -22.38 -4.57 6.03
CA HIS A 156 -21.28 -4.69 5.08
C HIS A 156 -21.05 -6.17 4.71
N ILE A 157 -21.25 -6.48 3.43
CA ILE A 157 -20.87 -7.78 2.87
C ILE A 157 -19.46 -7.64 2.28
N PRO A 158 -18.45 -8.35 2.81
CA PRO A 158 -17.12 -8.32 2.27
C PRO A 158 -17.08 -8.64 0.77
N THR A 159 -16.20 -7.99 0.04
CA THR A 159 -16.11 -8.12 -1.43
C THR A 159 -15.88 -9.56 -1.87
N TRP A 160 -15.10 -10.34 -1.10
CA TRP A 160 -14.85 -11.74 -1.41
C TRP A 160 -16.13 -12.61 -1.30
N LYS A 161 -17.03 -12.30 -0.35
CA LYS A 161 -18.34 -12.97 -0.25
C LYS A 161 -19.24 -12.61 -1.42
N LYS A 162 -19.18 -11.37 -1.91
CA LYS A 162 -19.92 -10.95 -3.12
C LYS A 162 -19.45 -11.72 -4.36
N LYS A 163 -18.14 -11.95 -4.50
CA LYS A 163 -17.59 -12.77 -5.60
C LYS A 163 -18.10 -14.21 -5.54
N LEU A 164 -18.09 -14.83 -4.36
CA LEU A 164 -18.61 -16.19 -4.19
C LEU A 164 -20.11 -16.31 -4.51
N GLN A 165 -20.90 -15.27 -4.28
CA GLN A 165 -22.32 -15.24 -4.61
C GLN A 165 -22.57 -15.06 -6.11
N ASN A 166 -21.65 -14.45 -6.85
CA ASN A 166 -21.75 -14.24 -8.30
C ASN A 166 -21.19 -15.41 -9.13
N ASP A 167 -20.40 -16.30 -8.51
CA ASP A 167 -19.80 -17.47 -9.16
C ASP A 167 -20.65 -18.75 -9.02
N ILE A 168 -21.87 -18.63 -8.50
CA ILE A 168 -22.83 -19.74 -8.38
C ILE A 168 -23.85 -19.71 -9.52
#